data_6c6fa95fefc94f894ff57b835ba7b5fa
#
_entry.id   6c6fa95fefc94f894ff57b835ba7b5fa
#
_cell.length_a   1.000
_cell.length_b   1.000
_cell.length_c   1.000
_cell.angle_alpha   90.00
_cell.angle_beta   90.00
_cell.angle_gamma   90.00
#
_symmetry.space_group_name_H-M   'P 1'
#
loop_
_entity.id
_entity.type
_entity.pdbx_description
1 polymer ?
#
loop_
_entity_poly.entity_id
_entity_poly.type
_entity_poly.pdbx_seq_one_letter_code
_entity_poly.pdbx_strand_id
1 'polypeptide(L)'
;CATYNKQASSYYTYLRQGDYAKAATALDANKLLNKSRNRLLYLLERGKVCHLLHQWDSSNTYLNEADHMIEDASASAKDLTLGTLINPMMQSDRAESFEKYLVHYYKALNYLQLAQPQEALVEARRISLQTYAQQDKAGKNKYAEDAFALMLQGLIYERNNDINNAFIAYRNAV
;
A
#
# COMPACT_ATOMS: atom_id res chain seq x y z
N CYS A 1 19.41 -9.44 -8.28
CA CYS A 1 18.77 -8.27 -8.94
C CYS A 1 18.58 -8.46 -10.45
N ALA A 2 19.63 -8.88 -11.22
CA ALA A 2 19.47 -9.10 -12.66
C ALA A 2 18.41 -10.15 -13.04
N THR A 3 18.25 -11.18 -12.24
CA THR A 3 17.27 -12.26 -12.47
C THR A 3 15.83 -11.80 -12.26
N TYR A 4 15.57 -10.93 -11.28
CA TYR A 4 14.23 -10.37 -11.05
C TYR A 4 13.79 -9.51 -12.23
N ASN A 5 14.60 -8.54 -12.61
CA ASN A 5 14.29 -7.65 -13.74
C ASN A 5 14.04 -8.41 -15.04
N LYS A 6 14.81 -9.49 -15.29
CA LYS A 6 14.62 -10.32 -16.48
C LYS A 6 13.31 -11.12 -16.42
N GLN A 7 12.95 -11.67 -15.26
CA GLN A 7 11.74 -12.48 -15.11
C GLN A 7 10.47 -11.63 -15.02
N ALA A 8 10.57 -10.40 -14.48
CA ALA A 8 9.46 -9.47 -14.38
C ALA A 8 9.33 -8.55 -15.61
N SER A 9 10.24 -8.65 -16.59
CA SER A 9 10.29 -7.70 -17.73
C SER A 9 9.00 -7.68 -18.55
N SER A 10 8.38 -8.84 -18.81
CA SER A 10 7.11 -8.93 -19.55
C SER A 10 5.97 -8.24 -18.80
N TYR A 11 5.86 -8.45 -17.50
CA TYR A 11 4.90 -7.78 -16.64
C TYR A 11 5.02 -6.25 -16.74
N TYR A 12 6.21 -5.71 -16.52
CA TYR A 12 6.44 -4.26 -16.58
C TYR A 12 6.27 -3.70 -17.99
N THR A 13 6.54 -4.48 -19.03
CA THR A 13 6.30 -4.07 -20.42
C THR A 13 4.80 -3.88 -20.68
N TYR A 14 3.98 -4.87 -20.34
CA TYR A 14 2.52 -4.77 -20.48
C TYR A 14 1.93 -3.66 -19.60
N LEU A 15 2.43 -3.51 -18.38
CA LEU A 15 2.00 -2.43 -17.48
C LEU A 15 2.23 -1.05 -18.09
N ARG A 16 3.43 -0.82 -18.67
CA ARG A 16 3.75 0.46 -19.34
C ARG A 16 2.96 0.70 -20.61
N GLN A 17 2.55 -0.35 -21.30
CA GLN A 17 1.70 -0.29 -22.49
C GLN A 17 0.22 -0.09 -22.16
N GLY A 18 -0.16 -0.13 -20.89
CA GLY A 18 -1.57 -0.08 -20.45
C GLY A 18 -2.35 -1.37 -20.71
N ASP A 19 -1.67 -2.44 -21.11
CA ASP A 19 -2.30 -3.77 -21.28
C ASP A 19 -2.33 -4.51 -19.93
N TYR A 20 -3.21 -4.03 -19.06
CA TYR A 20 -3.29 -4.52 -17.68
C TYR A 20 -3.75 -5.99 -17.59
N ALA A 21 -4.54 -6.46 -18.56
CA ALA A 21 -4.97 -7.86 -18.62
C ALA A 21 -3.77 -8.79 -18.87
N LYS A 22 -2.91 -8.45 -19.84
CA LYS A 22 -1.68 -9.21 -20.09
C LYS A 22 -0.67 -9.04 -18.94
N ALA A 23 -0.62 -7.85 -18.31
CA ALA A 23 0.20 -7.63 -17.13
C ALA A 23 -0.22 -8.58 -15.99
N ALA A 24 -1.52 -8.73 -15.73
CA ALA A 24 -2.04 -9.66 -14.73
C ALA A 24 -1.62 -11.12 -15.04
N THR A 25 -1.81 -11.57 -16.28
CA THR A 25 -1.43 -12.91 -16.72
C THR A 25 0.09 -13.16 -16.56
N ALA A 26 0.91 -12.19 -16.95
CA ALA A 26 2.36 -12.27 -16.82
C ALA A 26 2.81 -12.30 -15.35
N LEU A 27 2.12 -11.58 -14.48
CA LEU A 27 2.37 -11.56 -13.04
C LEU A 27 2.05 -12.93 -12.42
N ASP A 28 0.87 -13.49 -12.74
CA ASP A 28 0.41 -14.77 -12.21
C ASP A 28 1.29 -15.93 -12.70
N ALA A 29 1.85 -15.84 -13.91
CA ALA A 29 2.78 -16.83 -14.46
C ALA A 29 4.22 -16.69 -13.92
N ASN A 30 4.53 -15.66 -13.16
CA ASN A 30 5.89 -15.37 -12.71
C ASN A 30 6.31 -16.32 -11.59
N LYS A 31 7.18 -17.30 -11.93
CA LYS A 31 7.68 -18.31 -10.98
C LYS A 31 8.48 -17.73 -9.81
N LEU A 32 9.05 -16.52 -9.96
CA LEU A 32 9.79 -15.87 -8.89
C LEU A 32 8.84 -15.25 -7.87
N LEU A 33 7.83 -14.54 -8.34
CA LEU A 33 6.83 -13.88 -7.47
C LEU A 33 5.92 -14.89 -6.76
N ASN A 34 5.72 -16.06 -7.36
CA ASN A 34 4.95 -17.16 -6.75
C ASN A 34 5.69 -17.88 -5.61
N LYS A 35 6.94 -17.51 -5.30
CA LYS A 35 7.63 -18.05 -4.12
C LYS A 35 7.14 -17.37 -2.86
N SER A 36 7.01 -18.15 -1.77
CA SER A 36 6.52 -17.65 -0.47
C SER A 36 7.27 -16.40 0.02
N ARG A 37 8.60 -16.37 -0.16
CA ARG A 37 9.44 -15.21 0.24
C ARG A 37 9.09 -13.91 -0.49
N ASN A 38 8.48 -13.98 -1.67
CA ASN A 38 8.09 -12.82 -2.49
C ASN A 38 6.57 -12.59 -2.47
N ARG A 39 5.86 -13.25 -1.55
CA ARG A 39 4.40 -13.18 -1.45
C ARG A 39 3.90 -11.76 -1.29
N LEU A 40 4.52 -10.98 -0.41
CA LEU A 40 4.14 -9.58 -0.20
C LEU A 40 4.22 -8.77 -1.50
N LEU A 41 5.35 -8.86 -2.23
CA LEU A 41 5.53 -8.17 -3.50
C LEU A 41 4.48 -8.59 -4.54
N TYR A 42 4.18 -9.89 -4.62
CA TYR A 42 3.11 -10.39 -5.51
C TYR A 42 1.76 -9.76 -5.16
N LEU A 43 1.40 -9.71 -3.88
CA LEU A 43 0.12 -9.16 -3.42
C LEU A 43 -0.01 -7.66 -3.74
N LEU A 44 1.05 -6.89 -3.51
CA LEU A 44 1.10 -5.47 -3.81
C LEU A 44 0.93 -5.22 -5.32
N GLU A 45 1.69 -5.93 -6.15
CA GLU A 45 1.62 -5.78 -7.60
C GLU A 45 0.28 -6.28 -8.15
N ARG A 46 -0.26 -7.38 -7.62
CA ARG A 46 -1.55 -7.94 -8.05
C ARG A 46 -2.72 -7.02 -7.65
N GLY A 47 -2.69 -6.48 -6.43
CA GLY A 47 -3.66 -5.48 -5.97
C GLY A 47 -3.67 -4.24 -6.86
N LYS A 48 -2.48 -3.71 -7.19
CA LYS A 48 -2.33 -2.58 -8.12
C LYS A 48 -2.92 -2.89 -9.51
N VAL A 49 -2.62 -4.06 -10.08
CA VAL A 49 -3.14 -4.43 -11.40
C VAL A 49 -4.66 -4.60 -11.38
N CYS A 50 -5.23 -5.18 -10.33
CA CYS A 50 -6.69 -5.24 -10.16
C CYS A 50 -7.31 -3.84 -10.09
N HIS A 51 -6.68 -2.90 -9.38
CA HIS A 51 -7.10 -1.49 -9.36
C HIS A 51 -7.14 -0.90 -10.77
N LEU A 52 -6.08 -1.08 -11.55
CA LEU A 52 -5.99 -0.57 -12.93
C LEU A 52 -6.98 -1.24 -13.89
N LEU A 53 -7.42 -2.45 -13.58
CA LEU A 53 -8.48 -3.18 -14.29
C LEU A 53 -9.90 -2.82 -13.81
N HIS A 54 -10.03 -1.89 -12.88
CA HIS A 54 -11.30 -1.50 -12.25
C HIS A 54 -11.98 -2.66 -11.48
N GLN A 55 -11.19 -3.63 -11.03
CA GLN A 55 -11.62 -4.76 -10.21
C GLN A 55 -11.41 -4.42 -8.73
N TRP A 56 -12.20 -3.45 -8.22
CA TRP A 56 -11.98 -2.80 -6.92
C TRP A 56 -12.02 -3.77 -5.75
N ASP A 57 -12.98 -4.70 -5.71
CA ASP A 57 -13.09 -5.70 -4.64
C ASP A 57 -11.91 -6.68 -4.66
N SER A 58 -11.53 -7.15 -5.84
CA SER A 58 -10.36 -8.01 -6.00
C SER A 58 -9.08 -7.30 -5.58
N SER A 59 -8.93 -6.03 -5.97
CA SER A 59 -7.82 -5.19 -5.53
C SER A 59 -7.75 -5.12 -4.00
N ASN A 60 -8.87 -4.81 -3.33
CA ASN A 60 -8.94 -4.75 -1.87
C ASN A 60 -8.63 -6.11 -1.22
N THR A 61 -9.04 -7.22 -1.82
CA THR A 61 -8.70 -8.56 -1.31
C THR A 61 -7.19 -8.78 -1.26
N TYR A 62 -6.47 -8.51 -2.34
CA TYR A 62 -5.01 -8.65 -2.39
C TYR A 62 -4.30 -7.66 -1.48
N LEU A 63 -4.77 -6.41 -1.43
CA LEU A 63 -4.18 -5.36 -0.60
C LEU A 63 -4.43 -5.59 0.89
N ASN A 64 -5.57 -6.17 1.29
CA ASN A 64 -5.83 -6.56 2.67
C ASN A 64 -4.88 -7.68 3.12
N GLU A 65 -4.63 -8.68 2.28
CA GLU A 65 -3.65 -9.73 2.61
C GLU A 65 -2.24 -9.14 2.75
N ALA A 66 -1.86 -8.20 1.88
CA ALA A 66 -0.59 -7.49 1.98
C ALA A 66 -0.49 -6.67 3.28
N ASP A 67 -1.55 -5.96 3.65
CA ASP A 67 -1.66 -5.15 4.86
C ASP A 67 -1.45 -6.00 6.12
N HIS A 68 -2.14 -7.15 6.21
CA HIS A 68 -1.94 -8.11 7.30
C HIS A 68 -0.49 -8.61 7.39
N MET A 69 0.13 -8.97 6.27
CA MET A 69 1.54 -9.38 6.27
C MET A 69 2.48 -8.29 6.77
N ILE A 70 2.20 -7.02 6.42
CA ILE A 70 2.98 -5.86 6.87
C ILE A 70 2.80 -5.63 8.38
N GLU A 71 1.58 -5.75 8.90
CA GLU A 71 1.27 -5.61 10.31
C GLU A 71 1.93 -6.72 11.13
N ASP A 72 1.83 -7.98 10.71
CA ASP A 72 2.44 -9.14 11.38
C ASP A 72 3.97 -9.02 11.44
N ALA A 73 4.60 -8.61 10.33
CA ALA A 73 6.04 -8.36 10.29
C ALA A 73 6.46 -7.22 11.23
N SER A 74 5.61 -6.20 11.38
CA SER A 74 5.86 -5.07 12.28
C SER A 74 5.69 -5.45 13.75
N ALA A 75 4.72 -6.30 14.09
CA ALA A 75 4.50 -6.84 15.43
C ALA A 75 5.66 -7.74 15.83
N SER A 76 6.04 -8.69 14.99
CA SER A 76 7.18 -9.59 15.23
C SER A 76 8.51 -8.84 15.43
N ALA A 77 8.71 -7.73 14.72
CA ALA A 77 9.91 -6.91 14.89
C ALA A 77 9.95 -6.16 16.24
N LYS A 78 8.80 -5.86 16.83
CA LYS A 78 8.72 -5.27 18.19
C LYS A 78 9.01 -6.30 19.27
N ASP A 79 8.55 -7.53 19.10
CA ASP A 79 8.81 -8.63 20.02
C ASP A 79 10.29 -9.09 20.00
N LEU A 80 10.97 -8.93 18.85
CA LEU A 80 12.39 -9.30 18.71
C LEU A 80 13.36 -8.41 19.48
N THR A 81 12.95 -7.21 19.91
CA THR A 81 13.77 -6.38 20.81
C THR A 81 13.94 -7.01 22.20
N LEU A 82 13.24 -8.11 22.49
CA LEU A 82 13.27 -8.87 23.74
C LEU A 82 14.07 -10.18 23.67
N GLY A 83 14.98 -10.35 22.72
CA GLY A 83 16.08 -11.32 22.90
C GLY A 83 16.03 -12.64 22.14
N THR A 84 15.72 -12.66 20.85
CA THR A 84 15.99 -13.85 20.03
C THR A 84 16.75 -13.51 18.76
N LEU A 85 17.91 -14.17 18.61
CA LEU A 85 18.75 -14.19 17.41
C LEU A 85 17.95 -14.89 16.27
N ILE A 86 17.20 -14.13 15.47
CA ILE A 86 16.57 -14.67 14.26
C ILE A 86 17.55 -14.51 13.10
N ASN A 87 17.74 -15.64 12.41
CA ASN A 87 18.54 -15.75 11.20
C ASN A 87 18.14 -14.68 10.18
N PRO A 88 19.06 -13.79 9.72
CA PRO A 88 18.77 -12.73 8.75
C PRO A 88 18.17 -13.24 7.42
N MET A 89 18.36 -14.53 7.09
CA MET A 89 17.80 -15.14 5.89
C MET A 89 16.28 -15.42 5.97
N MET A 90 15.67 -15.32 7.14
CA MET A 90 14.23 -15.45 7.35
C MET A 90 13.52 -14.08 7.43
N GLN A 91 14.23 -12.97 7.31
CA GLN A 91 13.59 -11.68 7.12
C GLN A 91 12.92 -11.67 5.75
N SER A 92 11.61 -11.92 5.74
CA SER A 92 10.76 -11.54 4.61
C SER A 92 11.00 -10.07 4.29
N ASP A 93 11.02 -9.71 3.00
CA ASP A 93 11.20 -8.33 2.57
C ASP A 93 10.31 -7.41 3.42
N ARG A 94 10.94 -6.57 4.23
CA ARG A 94 10.21 -5.56 5.00
C ARG A 94 9.71 -4.55 4.00
N ALA A 95 8.39 -4.40 3.93
CA ALA A 95 7.81 -3.33 3.14
C ALA A 95 8.48 -2.01 3.53
N GLU A 96 9.01 -1.31 2.56
CA GLU A 96 9.52 0.04 2.77
C GLU A 96 8.38 0.96 3.21
N SER A 97 8.71 2.02 3.92
CA SER A 97 7.69 2.89 4.52
C SER A 97 6.66 3.40 3.50
N PHE A 98 7.10 3.73 2.28
CA PHE A 98 6.21 4.22 1.22
C PHE A 98 5.26 3.14 0.68
N GLU A 99 5.66 1.85 0.67
CA GLU A 99 4.80 0.74 0.23
C GLU A 99 3.59 0.59 1.16
N LYS A 100 3.78 0.80 2.46
CA LYS A 100 2.70 0.78 3.45
C LYS A 100 1.67 1.87 3.18
N TYR A 101 2.12 3.08 2.80
CA TYR A 101 1.21 4.16 2.43
C TYR A 101 0.44 3.84 1.15
N LEU A 102 1.12 3.30 0.13
CA LEU A 102 0.48 2.96 -1.13
C LEU A 102 -0.65 1.93 -0.98
N VAL A 103 -0.54 0.97 -0.07
CA VAL A 103 -1.62 0.03 0.24
C VAL A 103 -2.89 0.79 0.64
N HIS A 104 -2.77 1.70 1.60
CA HIS A 104 -3.92 2.47 2.09
C HIS A 104 -4.45 3.46 1.05
N TYR A 105 -3.59 4.05 0.20
CA TYR A 105 -4.03 4.88 -0.91
C TYR A 105 -4.89 4.11 -1.91
N TYR A 106 -4.43 2.97 -2.38
CA TYR A 106 -5.19 2.15 -3.31
C TYR A 106 -6.50 1.67 -2.71
N LYS A 107 -6.48 1.23 -1.44
CA LYS A 107 -7.70 0.80 -0.73
C LYS A 107 -8.70 1.96 -0.60
N ALA A 108 -8.26 3.14 -0.19
CA ALA A 108 -9.13 4.32 -0.09
C ALA A 108 -9.77 4.69 -1.44
N LEU A 109 -8.99 4.70 -2.52
CA LEU A 109 -9.49 4.95 -3.87
C LEU A 109 -10.48 3.88 -4.33
N ASN A 110 -10.19 2.59 -4.07
CA ASN A 110 -11.10 1.50 -4.38
C ASN A 110 -12.44 1.66 -3.66
N TYR A 111 -12.42 1.96 -2.36
CA TYR A 111 -13.64 2.16 -1.57
C TYR A 111 -14.45 3.37 -2.06
N LEU A 112 -13.80 4.44 -2.52
CA LEU A 112 -14.50 5.54 -3.17
C LEU A 112 -15.22 5.12 -4.46
N GLN A 113 -14.57 4.28 -5.28
CA GLN A 113 -15.18 3.74 -6.51
C GLN A 113 -16.34 2.79 -6.20
N LEU A 114 -16.25 2.04 -5.10
CA LEU A 114 -17.31 1.15 -4.60
C LEU A 114 -18.45 1.91 -3.90
N ALA A 115 -18.41 3.23 -3.85
CA ALA A 115 -19.34 4.08 -3.11
C ALA A 115 -19.41 3.73 -1.60
N GLN A 116 -18.26 3.38 -1.02
CA GLN A 116 -18.05 3.05 0.38
C GLN A 116 -17.16 4.12 1.05
N PRO A 117 -17.65 5.36 1.22
CA PRO A 117 -16.82 6.47 1.68
C PRO A 117 -16.39 6.35 3.15
N GLN A 118 -17.09 5.60 3.99
CA GLN A 118 -16.71 5.39 5.38
C GLN A 118 -15.46 4.50 5.47
N GLU A 119 -15.41 3.43 4.69
CA GLU A 119 -14.25 2.54 4.56
C GLU A 119 -13.06 3.29 3.98
N ALA A 120 -13.28 4.12 2.96
CA ALA A 120 -12.26 4.99 2.39
C ALA A 120 -11.67 5.93 3.45
N LEU A 121 -12.49 6.46 4.36
CA LEU A 121 -12.04 7.34 5.43
C LEU A 121 -11.17 6.61 6.46
N VAL A 122 -11.48 5.36 6.77
CA VAL A 122 -10.63 4.53 7.64
C VAL A 122 -9.22 4.40 7.06
N GLU A 123 -9.12 4.07 5.78
CA GLU A 123 -7.82 3.93 5.10
C GLU A 123 -7.05 5.27 5.05
N ALA A 124 -7.72 6.36 4.75
CA ALA A 124 -7.11 7.69 4.73
C ALA A 124 -6.56 8.09 6.12
N ARG A 125 -7.27 7.78 7.20
CA ARG A 125 -6.80 8.01 8.58
C ARG A 125 -5.58 7.16 8.91
N ARG A 126 -5.50 5.93 8.42
CA ARG A 126 -4.33 5.05 8.59
C ARG A 126 -3.07 5.65 7.96
N ILE A 127 -3.18 6.30 6.80
CA ILE A 127 -2.07 7.04 6.18
C ILE A 127 -1.53 8.10 7.15
N SER A 128 -2.39 8.95 7.70
CA SER A 128 -2.00 10.00 8.62
C SER A 128 -1.36 9.46 9.90
N LEU A 129 -1.96 8.44 10.52
CA LEU A 129 -1.41 7.82 11.73
C LEU A 129 -0.01 7.26 11.51
N GLN A 130 0.25 6.65 10.35
CA GLN A 130 1.58 6.14 10.01
C GLN A 130 2.58 7.28 9.79
N THR A 131 2.16 8.37 9.19
CA THR A 131 3.00 9.56 8.99
C THR A 131 3.43 10.15 10.35
N TYR A 132 2.51 10.32 11.29
CA TYR A 132 2.81 10.81 12.65
C TYR A 132 3.75 9.86 13.40
N ALA A 133 3.54 8.56 13.34
CA ALA A 133 4.39 7.58 14.02
C ALA A 133 5.83 7.56 13.50
N GLN A 134 6.09 8.00 12.27
CA GLN A 134 7.44 8.14 11.72
C GLN A 134 8.12 9.45 12.10
N GLN A 135 7.36 10.52 12.33
CA GLN A 135 7.90 11.80 12.78
C GLN A 135 8.60 11.68 14.15
N ASP A 136 8.02 10.94 15.07
CA ASP A 136 8.56 10.78 16.44
C ASP A 136 9.91 10.02 16.47
N LYS A 137 10.19 9.19 15.48
CA LYS A 137 11.41 8.36 15.45
C LYS A 137 12.62 9.03 14.83
N ALA A 138 12.43 10.01 13.95
CA ALA A 138 13.49 10.60 13.14
C ALA A 138 13.91 12.00 13.57
N GLY A 139 13.19 12.66 14.48
CA GLY A 139 13.49 14.05 14.95
C GLY A 139 13.55 15.10 13.84
N LYS A 140 13.31 14.72 12.60
CA LYS A 140 13.21 15.58 11.41
C LYS A 140 12.05 15.10 10.56
N ASN A 141 11.17 16.04 10.21
CA ASN A 141 10.01 15.86 9.33
C ASN A 141 10.40 15.41 7.92
N LYS A 142 10.81 14.16 7.74
CA LYS A 142 11.15 13.64 6.43
C LYS A 142 9.91 13.42 5.55
N TYR A 143 8.72 13.33 6.18
CA TYR A 143 7.41 13.25 5.57
C TYR A 143 6.39 14.03 6.42
N ALA A 144 6.78 15.25 6.84
CA ALA A 144 5.82 16.16 7.43
C ALA A 144 4.71 16.35 6.40
N GLU A 145 3.56 15.80 6.74
CA GLU A 145 2.31 16.00 6.02
C GLU A 145 2.43 15.69 4.52
N ASP A 146 2.21 14.42 4.18
CA ASP A 146 2.00 14.06 2.78
C ASP A 146 0.77 14.84 2.27
N ALA A 147 1.03 15.94 1.56
CA ALA A 147 -0.01 16.83 1.04
C ALA A 147 -1.04 16.05 0.21
N PHE A 148 -0.61 15.00 -0.51
CA PHE A 148 -1.51 14.14 -1.25
C PHE A 148 -2.43 13.33 -0.33
N ALA A 149 -1.92 12.81 0.80
CA ALA A 149 -2.74 12.12 1.79
C ALA A 149 -3.81 13.04 2.39
N LEU A 150 -3.42 14.27 2.73
CA LEU A 150 -4.34 15.25 3.28
C LEU A 150 -5.38 15.72 2.26
N MET A 151 -4.98 15.91 1.01
CA MET A 151 -5.94 16.18 -0.08
C MET A 151 -6.92 15.03 -0.29
N LEU A 152 -6.44 13.78 -0.27
CA LEU A 152 -7.30 12.60 -0.39
C LEU A 152 -8.29 12.52 0.78
N GLN A 153 -7.84 12.79 2.01
CA GLN A 153 -8.74 12.88 3.17
C GLN A 153 -9.78 13.97 2.98
N GLY A 154 -9.37 15.15 2.51
CA GLY A 154 -10.29 16.24 2.22
C GLY A 154 -11.40 15.82 1.25
N LEU A 155 -11.04 15.19 0.13
CA LEU A 155 -11.97 14.66 -0.85
C LEU A 155 -12.93 13.61 -0.26
N ILE A 156 -12.43 12.74 0.61
CA ILE A 156 -13.26 11.71 1.26
C ILE A 156 -14.23 12.35 2.24
N TYR A 157 -13.77 13.30 3.06
CA TYR A 157 -14.64 14.04 3.99
C TYR A 157 -15.73 14.82 3.24
N GLU A 158 -15.36 15.50 2.15
CA GLU A 158 -16.30 16.24 1.30
C GLU A 158 -17.37 15.30 0.73
N ARG A 159 -16.97 14.13 0.21
CA ARG A 159 -17.91 13.12 -0.28
C ARG A 159 -18.82 12.55 0.81
N ASN A 160 -18.38 12.56 2.07
CA ASN A 160 -19.18 12.21 3.24
C ASN A 160 -20.01 13.37 3.78
N ASN A 161 -20.04 14.52 3.11
CA ASN A 161 -20.69 15.76 3.55
C ASN A 161 -20.16 16.29 4.90
N ASP A 162 -18.94 15.94 5.27
CA ASP A 162 -18.23 16.43 6.44
C ASP A 162 -17.34 17.62 6.06
N ILE A 163 -17.98 18.73 5.79
CA ILE A 163 -17.33 19.94 5.24
C ILE A 163 -16.29 20.52 6.19
N ASN A 164 -16.50 20.44 7.51
CA ASN A 164 -15.57 20.96 8.49
C ASN A 164 -14.23 20.20 8.46
N ASN A 165 -14.28 18.88 8.49
CA ASN A 165 -13.07 18.05 8.42
C ASN A 165 -12.42 18.11 7.03
N ALA A 166 -13.21 18.23 5.95
CA ALA A 166 -12.69 18.47 4.61
C ALA A 166 -11.85 19.76 4.57
N PHE A 167 -12.39 20.87 5.08
CA PHE A 167 -11.69 22.15 5.15
C PHE A 167 -10.37 22.05 5.95
N ILE A 168 -10.41 21.37 7.11
CA ILE A 168 -9.20 21.17 7.93
C ILE A 168 -8.15 20.37 7.17
N ALA A 169 -8.55 19.29 6.51
CA ALA A 169 -7.64 18.46 5.72
C ALA A 169 -7.01 19.23 4.56
N TYR A 170 -7.80 19.97 3.79
CA TYR A 170 -7.31 20.78 2.67
C TYR A 170 -6.38 21.92 3.15
N ARG A 171 -6.73 22.58 4.24
CA ARG A 171 -5.87 23.63 4.82
C ARG A 171 -4.51 23.09 5.26
N ASN A 172 -4.48 21.88 5.80
CA ASN A 172 -3.24 21.25 6.25
C ASN A 172 -2.41 20.68 5.06
N ALA A 173 -3.00 20.56 3.88
CA ALA A 173 -2.32 20.10 2.67
C ALA A 173 -1.50 21.20 1.95
N VAL A 174 -1.69 22.47 2.34
CA VAL A 174 -1.05 23.66 1.76
C VAL A 174 0.06 24.16 2.67
#